data_45ac87e4dd146a7a094c3aa2cdeb485d
#
_entry.id   45ac87e4dd146a7a094c3aa2cdeb485d
#
_cell.length_a   1.000
_cell.length_b   1.000
_cell.length_c   1.000
_cell.angle_alpha   90.00
_cell.angle_beta   90.00
_cell.angle_gamma   90.00
#
_symmetry.space_group_name_H-M   'P 1'
#
loop_
_entity.id
_entity.type
_entity.pdbx_description
1 polymer ?
#
loop_
_entity_poly.entity_id
_entity_poly.type
_entity_poly.pdbx_seq_one_letter_code
_entity_poly.pdbx_strand_id
1 'polypeptide(L)'
;MGPPAGPKHDAVGARTSGIEIGTAVIDLRYATPLYMAEDAGAADLIAGGRLQLGISRGSPEQVIGGWRYFGYQPAEGESDADMGRRHADVFLDVLRGQGFAQPNPRPMFSNPPGLLRPEPHSEGLRERIWWGASSDATAVWAAKRGMNLQSSTLKTDETGEPFHIQQAKQIRAYRAAWKEAGHTREPRVSVSRSIFALVDDRDRAYFGHSGEGEDQIGFIDPTTRAIFGRSYA
;
A
#
# COMPACT_ATOMS: atom_id res chain seq x y z
N MET A 1 15.31 4.74 -4.29
CA MET A 1 15.10 4.32 -2.91
C MET A 1 14.56 5.50 -2.13
N GLY A 2 13.30 5.49 -1.72
CA GLY A 2 12.73 6.57 -0.89
C GLY A 2 13.16 6.40 0.57
N PRO A 3 13.36 7.47 1.33
CA PRO A 3 13.54 7.39 2.77
C PRO A 3 12.30 6.78 3.42
N PRO A 4 12.42 6.21 4.63
CA PRO A 4 11.29 5.69 5.38
C PRO A 4 10.15 6.72 5.47
N ALA A 5 8.92 6.24 5.57
CA ALA A 5 7.70 7.05 5.44
C ALA A 5 7.57 8.17 6.49
N GLY A 6 8.25 8.05 7.64
CA GLY A 6 8.10 8.95 8.77
C GLY A 6 8.34 10.43 8.49
N PRO A 7 9.56 10.89 8.20
CA PRO A 7 9.88 12.33 8.28
C PRO A 7 9.12 13.23 7.29
N LYS A 8 8.72 12.71 6.13
CA LYS A 8 8.01 13.51 5.10
C LYS A 8 6.54 13.69 5.45
N HIS A 9 5.88 12.64 5.94
CA HIS A 9 4.48 12.69 6.33
C HIS A 9 4.28 13.54 7.57
N ASP A 10 5.22 13.49 8.51
CA ASP A 10 5.24 14.33 9.73
C ASP A 10 5.29 15.80 9.36
N ALA A 11 6.19 16.18 8.45
CA ALA A 11 6.34 17.58 8.02
C ALA A 11 5.07 18.10 7.30
N VAL A 12 4.44 17.30 6.44
CA VAL A 12 3.18 17.68 5.77
C VAL A 12 2.02 17.68 6.76
N GLY A 13 1.95 16.69 7.65
CA GLY A 13 0.95 16.59 8.70
C GLY A 13 0.92 17.79 9.61
N ALA A 14 2.10 18.24 10.05
CA ALA A 14 2.27 19.41 10.92
C ALA A 14 1.94 20.76 10.23
N ARG A 15 1.97 20.80 8.89
CA ARG A 15 1.74 22.03 8.10
C ARG A 15 0.36 22.13 7.48
N THR A 16 -0.45 21.09 7.60
CA THR A 16 -1.81 21.03 7.04
C THR A 16 -2.82 20.65 8.12
N SER A 17 -4.08 20.99 7.93
CA SER A 17 -5.14 20.71 8.91
C SER A 17 -6.34 19.94 8.35
N GLY A 18 -6.56 19.96 7.03
CA GLY A 18 -7.78 19.42 6.43
C GLY A 18 -7.57 18.29 5.42
N ILE A 19 -6.37 18.14 4.85
CA ILE A 19 -6.10 17.10 3.85
C ILE A 19 -5.73 15.77 4.49
N GLU A 20 -6.17 14.67 3.91
CA GLU A 20 -5.64 13.34 4.18
C GLU A 20 -4.25 13.21 3.51
N ILE A 21 -3.34 12.51 4.17
CA ILE A 21 -1.96 12.35 3.73
C ILE A 21 -1.69 10.87 3.61
N GLY A 22 -1.13 10.43 2.48
CA GLY A 22 -0.94 8.99 2.29
C GLY A 22 0.26 8.61 1.45
N THR A 23 0.55 7.32 1.45
CA THR A 23 1.54 6.69 0.59
C THR A 23 0.88 5.88 -0.51
N ALA A 24 1.56 5.76 -1.67
CA ALA A 24 1.08 4.96 -2.78
C ALA A 24 2.26 4.34 -3.55
N VAL A 25 2.94 3.39 -2.96
CA VAL A 25 2.77 2.64 -1.71
C VAL A 25 4.13 2.37 -1.05
N ILE A 26 4.15 1.86 0.19
CA ILE A 26 5.36 1.35 0.85
C ILE A 26 5.49 -0.14 0.55
N ASP A 27 6.68 -0.58 0.11
CA ASP A 27 6.99 -1.98 -0.12
C ASP A 27 7.38 -2.69 1.18
N LEU A 28 6.53 -3.61 1.62
CA LEU A 28 6.73 -4.32 2.89
C LEU A 28 7.83 -5.38 2.85
N ARG A 29 8.41 -5.67 1.70
CA ARG A 29 9.61 -6.51 1.63
C ARG A 29 10.84 -5.83 2.23
N TYR A 30 10.82 -4.49 2.33
CA TYR A 30 11.92 -3.66 2.82
C TYR A 30 11.66 -3.04 4.19
N ALA A 31 10.49 -3.27 4.78
CA ALA A 31 10.10 -2.63 6.03
C ALA A 31 10.11 -3.61 7.21
N THR A 32 10.66 -3.18 8.35
CA THR A 32 10.48 -3.86 9.62
C THR A 32 9.10 -3.52 10.17
N PRO A 33 8.18 -4.49 10.32
CA PRO A 33 6.79 -4.20 10.68
C PRO A 33 6.62 -3.42 11.98
N LEU A 34 7.43 -3.70 12.99
CA LEU A 34 7.36 -3.04 14.30
C LEU A 34 7.81 -1.58 14.24
N TYR A 35 8.95 -1.29 13.62
CA TYR A 35 9.39 0.11 13.41
C TYR A 35 8.43 0.88 12.54
N MET A 36 7.88 0.23 11.52
CA MET A 36 6.87 0.87 10.66
C MET A 36 5.59 1.21 11.43
N ALA A 37 5.19 0.38 12.40
CA ALA A 37 4.02 0.67 13.25
C ALA A 37 4.28 1.85 14.18
N GLU A 38 5.47 1.94 14.76
CA GLU A 38 5.93 3.06 15.58
C GLU A 38 5.96 4.36 14.78
N ASP A 39 6.64 4.37 13.62
CA ASP A 39 6.71 5.53 12.73
C ASP A 39 5.32 5.97 12.23
N ALA A 40 4.48 5.01 11.84
CA ALA A 40 3.13 5.30 11.37
C ALA A 40 2.22 5.85 12.50
N GLY A 41 2.37 5.33 13.71
CA GLY A 41 1.67 5.84 14.89
C GLY A 41 2.06 7.28 15.19
N ALA A 42 3.36 7.60 15.20
CA ALA A 42 3.87 8.96 15.39
C ALA A 42 3.36 9.92 14.31
N ALA A 43 3.50 9.51 13.02
CA ALA A 43 3.06 10.32 11.89
C ALA A 43 1.56 10.62 11.93
N ASP A 44 0.75 9.65 12.29
CA ASP A 44 -0.70 9.82 12.37
C ASP A 44 -1.13 10.71 13.53
N LEU A 45 -0.49 10.62 14.69
CA LEU A 45 -0.74 11.51 15.81
C LEU A 45 -0.36 12.96 15.46
N ILE A 46 0.78 13.18 14.82
CA ILE A 46 1.19 14.51 14.32
C ILE A 46 0.20 15.06 13.29
N ALA A 47 -0.30 14.18 12.42
CA ALA A 47 -1.29 14.53 11.42
C ALA A 47 -2.72 14.66 11.98
N GLY A 48 -2.96 14.38 13.25
CA GLY A 48 -4.29 14.45 13.87
C GLY A 48 -5.27 13.41 13.29
N GLY A 49 -4.81 12.17 13.05
CA GLY A 49 -5.64 11.07 12.56
C GLY A 49 -5.95 11.11 11.06
N ARG A 50 -5.16 11.82 10.25
CA ARG A 50 -5.38 12.00 8.79
C ARG A 50 -4.49 11.13 7.90
N LEU A 51 -3.65 10.27 8.50
CA LEU A 51 -2.77 9.40 7.73
C LEU A 51 -3.57 8.27 7.05
N GLN A 52 -3.35 8.12 5.74
CA GLN A 52 -3.90 7.07 4.88
C GLN A 52 -2.73 6.25 4.34
N LEU A 53 -2.34 5.18 5.03
CA LEU A 53 -1.09 4.51 4.74
C LEU A 53 -1.28 3.39 3.71
N GLY A 54 -0.79 3.62 2.48
CA GLY A 54 -0.77 2.62 1.42
C GLY A 54 0.48 1.74 1.49
N ILE A 55 0.27 0.44 1.51
CA ILE A 55 1.30 -0.60 1.56
C ILE A 55 1.09 -1.61 0.43
N SER A 56 2.14 -2.35 0.08
CA SER A 56 2.06 -3.46 -0.88
C SER A 56 3.14 -4.50 -0.63
N ARG A 57 3.08 -5.59 -1.39
CA ARG A 57 4.16 -6.57 -1.47
C ARG A 57 5.30 -6.15 -2.41
N GLY A 58 5.27 -4.93 -2.91
CA GLY A 58 6.18 -4.41 -3.90
C GLY A 58 5.75 -4.60 -5.35
N SER A 59 6.48 -3.95 -6.23
CA SER A 59 6.40 -4.04 -7.69
C SER A 59 7.65 -4.71 -8.25
N PRO A 60 7.68 -5.03 -9.56
CA PRO A 60 8.92 -5.44 -10.22
C PRO A 60 10.05 -4.43 -9.96
N GLU A 61 11.23 -4.93 -9.67
CA GLU A 61 12.39 -4.13 -9.29
C GLU A 61 13.51 -4.26 -10.31
N GLN A 62 14.36 -3.24 -10.37
CA GLN A 62 15.59 -3.30 -11.17
C GLN A 62 16.67 -4.15 -10.49
N VAL A 63 16.59 -4.32 -9.17
CA VAL A 63 17.56 -5.10 -8.38
C VAL A 63 16.94 -6.44 -7.97
N ILE A 64 17.52 -7.53 -8.42
CA ILE A 64 17.07 -8.88 -8.05
C ILE A 64 17.33 -9.11 -6.57
N GLY A 65 16.24 -9.35 -5.80
CA GLY A 65 16.31 -9.65 -4.38
C GLY A 65 16.91 -8.52 -3.54
N GLY A 66 16.60 -7.27 -3.88
CA GLY A 66 17.09 -6.06 -3.20
C GLY A 66 16.84 -6.05 -1.69
N TRP A 67 15.76 -6.68 -1.25
CA TRP A 67 15.40 -6.83 0.17
C TRP A 67 16.46 -7.57 1.00
N ARG A 68 17.33 -8.40 0.39
CA ARG A 68 18.45 -9.08 1.06
C ARG A 68 19.46 -8.09 1.66
N TYR A 69 19.68 -6.96 0.98
CA TYR A 69 20.59 -5.92 1.47
C TYR A 69 20.06 -5.18 2.72
N PHE A 70 18.78 -5.38 3.03
CA PHE A 70 18.14 -4.89 4.26
C PHE A 70 18.03 -5.96 5.35
N GLY A 71 18.65 -7.13 5.13
CA GLY A 71 18.67 -8.22 6.09
C GLY A 71 17.44 -9.12 6.08
N TYR A 72 16.56 -8.99 5.06
CA TYR A 72 15.38 -9.83 4.95
C TYR A 72 15.61 -11.02 4.04
N GLN A 73 14.95 -12.13 4.38
CA GLN A 73 14.90 -13.32 3.53
C GLN A 73 13.52 -13.98 3.66
N PRO A 74 12.95 -14.46 2.55
CA PRO A 74 11.80 -15.35 2.60
C PRO A 74 12.15 -16.61 3.43
N ALA A 75 11.16 -17.16 4.11
CA ALA A 75 11.29 -18.45 4.75
C ALA A 75 11.46 -19.57 3.70
N GLU A 76 11.82 -20.77 4.12
CA GLU A 76 11.94 -21.92 3.22
C GLU A 76 10.60 -22.18 2.51
N GLY A 77 10.61 -22.21 1.17
CA GLY A 77 9.43 -22.37 0.34
C GLY A 77 8.54 -21.11 0.21
N GLU A 78 8.89 -20.00 0.85
CA GLU A 78 8.18 -18.73 0.78
C GLU A 78 8.70 -17.88 -0.39
N SER A 79 7.81 -17.25 -1.17
CA SER A 79 8.20 -16.24 -2.14
C SER A 79 8.48 -14.89 -1.44
N ASP A 80 9.19 -13.98 -2.12
CA ASP A 80 9.36 -12.60 -1.64
C ASP A 80 8.02 -11.86 -1.47
N ALA A 81 7.05 -12.19 -2.33
CA ALA A 81 5.69 -11.68 -2.23
C ALA A 81 4.94 -12.20 -0.98
N ASP A 82 5.18 -13.45 -0.58
CA ASP A 82 4.62 -14.02 0.65
C ASP A 82 5.28 -13.41 1.88
N MET A 83 6.59 -13.20 1.85
CA MET A 83 7.30 -12.45 2.88
C MET A 83 6.70 -11.04 3.08
N GLY A 84 6.46 -10.31 1.99
CA GLY A 84 5.81 -8.99 2.06
C GLY A 84 4.40 -9.06 2.67
N ARG A 85 3.62 -10.11 2.35
CA ARG A 85 2.30 -10.33 2.97
C ARG A 85 2.39 -10.70 4.45
N ARG A 86 3.37 -11.51 4.83
CA ARG A 86 3.64 -11.86 6.23
C ARG A 86 4.03 -10.62 7.05
N HIS A 87 4.88 -9.75 6.49
CA HIS A 87 5.19 -8.46 7.13
C HIS A 87 3.94 -7.58 7.27
N ALA A 88 3.05 -7.58 6.27
CA ALA A 88 1.78 -6.86 6.36
C ALA A 88 0.89 -7.41 7.47
N ASP A 89 0.78 -8.73 7.62
CA ASP A 89 -0.01 -9.35 8.67
C ASP A 89 0.52 -8.97 10.07
N VAL A 90 1.83 -9.04 10.29
CA VAL A 90 2.45 -8.59 11.55
C VAL A 90 2.18 -7.09 11.81
N PHE A 91 2.35 -6.26 10.80
CA PHE A 91 2.08 -4.83 10.89
C PHE A 91 0.62 -4.53 11.29
N LEU A 92 -0.33 -5.18 10.63
CA LEU A 92 -1.75 -5.02 10.91
C LEU A 92 -2.13 -5.50 12.32
N ASP A 93 -1.51 -6.56 12.81
CA ASP A 93 -1.74 -7.08 14.17
C ASP A 93 -1.20 -6.12 15.23
N VAL A 94 -0.01 -5.55 15.01
CA VAL A 94 0.56 -4.54 15.90
C VAL A 94 -0.33 -3.28 15.97
N LEU A 95 -0.88 -2.85 14.84
CA LEU A 95 -1.79 -1.69 14.78
C LEU A 95 -3.14 -1.91 15.51
N ARG A 96 -3.47 -3.13 15.97
CA ARG A 96 -4.61 -3.36 16.88
C ARG A 96 -4.39 -2.76 18.26
N GLY A 97 -3.15 -2.41 18.60
CA GLY A 97 -2.80 -1.78 19.86
C GLY A 97 -2.81 -2.70 21.06
N GLN A 98 -2.96 -4.01 20.87
CA GLN A 98 -2.87 -5.00 21.95
C GLN A 98 -1.41 -5.24 22.33
N GLY A 99 -1.12 -5.33 23.62
CA GLY A 99 0.19 -5.72 24.10
C GLY A 99 0.48 -7.21 23.78
N PHE A 100 1.70 -7.50 23.39
CA PHE A 100 2.13 -8.86 23.05
C PHE A 100 3.51 -9.26 23.62
N ALA A 101 4.31 -8.27 24.07
CA ALA A 101 5.66 -8.50 24.60
C ALA A 101 5.68 -8.53 26.12
N GLN A 102 6.31 -9.56 26.70
CA GLN A 102 6.50 -9.66 28.14
C GLN A 102 7.45 -8.56 28.63
N PRO A 103 7.06 -7.75 29.64
CA PRO A 103 7.96 -6.79 30.22
C PRO A 103 9.12 -7.49 30.94
N ASN A 104 10.29 -6.83 30.94
CA ASN A 104 11.41 -7.29 31.75
C ASN A 104 10.99 -7.21 33.26
N PRO A 105 11.16 -8.29 34.03
CA PRO A 105 10.81 -8.27 35.46
C PRO A 105 11.65 -7.30 36.30
N ARG A 106 12.78 -6.85 35.75
CA ARG A 106 13.65 -5.83 36.38
C ARG A 106 13.94 -4.71 35.36
N PRO A 107 12.97 -3.90 35.00
CA PRO A 107 13.17 -2.82 34.05
C PRO A 107 13.95 -1.67 34.70
N MET A 108 14.72 -0.93 33.90
CA MET A 108 15.41 0.29 34.35
C MET A 108 14.41 1.41 34.70
N PHE A 109 13.28 1.47 33.96
CA PHE A 109 12.18 2.41 34.19
C PHE A 109 10.88 1.62 34.35
N SER A 110 9.91 2.20 35.08
CA SER A 110 8.61 1.59 35.27
C SER A 110 7.89 1.38 33.95
N ASN A 111 7.39 0.18 33.72
CA ASN A 111 6.56 -0.16 32.59
C ASN A 111 5.07 0.00 32.93
N PRO A 112 4.20 0.27 31.97
CA PRO A 112 2.76 0.07 32.15
C PRO A 112 2.45 -1.37 32.56
N PRO A 113 1.35 -1.61 33.29
CA PRO A 113 0.95 -2.96 33.66
C PRO A 113 0.53 -3.77 32.42
N GLY A 114 0.84 -5.08 32.44
CA GLY A 114 0.46 -6.01 31.38
C GLY A 114 1.53 -6.18 30.30
N LEU A 115 1.09 -6.69 29.15
CA LEU A 115 1.96 -6.88 27.98
C LEU A 115 2.27 -5.54 27.31
N LEU A 116 3.47 -5.40 26.80
CA LEU A 116 3.94 -4.19 26.12
C LEU A 116 3.62 -4.26 24.61
N ARG A 117 3.46 -3.09 23.99
CA ARG A 117 3.33 -2.88 22.55
C ARG A 117 4.28 -1.79 22.10
N PRO A 118 4.55 -1.63 20.79
CA PRO A 118 5.22 -0.44 20.26
C PRO A 118 4.43 0.84 20.54
N GLU A 119 5.12 1.89 20.88
CA GLU A 119 4.57 3.25 21.09
C GLU A 119 5.36 4.25 20.23
N PRO A 120 4.74 5.34 19.74
CA PRO A 120 3.35 5.74 20.02
C PRO A 120 2.33 4.95 19.20
N HIS A 121 1.22 4.59 19.81
CA HIS A 121 0.08 3.96 19.15
C HIS A 121 -0.98 5.01 18.77
N SER A 122 -1.45 4.98 17.54
CA SER A 122 -2.57 5.83 17.08
C SER A 122 -3.84 5.00 16.87
N GLU A 123 -4.86 5.29 17.66
CA GLU A 123 -6.14 4.63 17.58
C GLU A 123 -6.82 4.86 16.22
N GLY A 124 -7.41 3.82 15.64
CA GLY A 124 -8.10 3.86 14.34
C GLY A 124 -7.18 3.93 13.13
N LEU A 125 -5.84 4.00 13.28
CA LEU A 125 -4.92 3.98 12.15
C LEU A 125 -5.07 2.70 11.33
N ARG A 126 -5.30 1.56 11.97
CA ARG A 126 -5.50 0.27 11.31
C ARG A 126 -6.62 0.29 10.25
N GLU A 127 -7.64 1.10 10.43
CA GLU A 127 -8.75 1.23 9.48
C GLU A 127 -8.42 2.10 8.27
N ARG A 128 -7.32 2.84 8.36
CA ARG A 128 -6.80 3.73 7.30
C ARG A 128 -5.63 3.14 6.54
N ILE A 129 -5.40 1.82 6.68
CA ILE A 129 -4.42 1.10 5.88
C ILE A 129 -5.02 0.72 4.53
N TRP A 130 -4.22 0.91 3.49
CA TRP A 130 -4.57 0.63 2.10
C TRP A 130 -3.62 -0.40 1.51
N TRP A 131 -4.15 -1.27 0.67
CA TRP A 131 -3.34 -2.24 -0.06
C TRP A 131 -3.29 -1.92 -1.55
N GLY A 132 -2.07 -1.76 -2.09
CA GLY A 132 -1.82 -1.65 -3.52
C GLY A 132 -1.90 -3.01 -4.19
N ALA A 133 -2.96 -3.24 -4.98
CA ALA A 133 -3.21 -4.52 -5.63
C ALA A 133 -3.08 -4.44 -7.14
N SER A 134 -2.24 -5.31 -7.72
CA SER A 134 -2.09 -5.51 -9.17
C SER A 134 -2.90 -6.70 -9.70
N SER A 135 -3.33 -7.63 -8.84
CA SER A 135 -4.13 -8.80 -9.20
C SER A 135 -5.42 -8.90 -8.40
N ASP A 136 -6.40 -9.64 -8.91
CA ASP A 136 -7.67 -9.87 -8.23
C ASP A 136 -7.48 -10.65 -6.92
N ALA A 137 -6.58 -11.64 -6.94
CA ALA A 137 -6.26 -12.43 -5.74
C ALA A 137 -5.74 -11.58 -4.58
N THR A 138 -4.88 -10.58 -4.87
CA THR A 138 -4.33 -9.70 -3.83
C THR A 138 -5.35 -8.66 -3.36
N ALA A 139 -6.30 -8.26 -4.20
CA ALA A 139 -7.41 -7.40 -3.79
C ALA A 139 -8.37 -8.16 -2.84
N VAL A 140 -8.71 -9.42 -3.14
CA VAL A 140 -9.50 -10.29 -2.26
C VAL A 140 -8.78 -10.54 -0.93
N TRP A 141 -7.46 -10.78 -0.98
CA TRP A 141 -6.62 -10.94 0.21
C TRP A 141 -6.67 -9.70 1.12
N ALA A 142 -6.58 -8.50 0.53
CA ALA A 142 -6.69 -7.23 1.26
C ALA A 142 -8.08 -7.04 1.90
N ALA A 143 -9.14 -7.37 1.17
CA ALA A 143 -10.51 -7.31 1.67
C ALA A 143 -10.70 -8.16 2.93
N LYS A 144 -10.23 -9.41 2.90
CA LYS A 144 -10.32 -10.34 4.05
C LYS A 144 -9.62 -9.82 5.30
N ARG A 145 -8.62 -8.94 5.14
CA ARG A 145 -7.87 -8.30 6.24
C ARG A 145 -8.40 -6.94 6.67
N GLY A 146 -9.46 -6.46 6.02
CA GLY A 146 -10.06 -5.18 6.34
C GLY A 146 -9.22 -3.97 5.93
N MET A 147 -8.38 -4.10 4.89
CA MET A 147 -7.65 -2.98 4.29
C MET A 147 -8.44 -2.32 3.17
N ASN A 148 -8.32 -1.02 3.02
CA ASN A 148 -8.83 -0.30 1.84
C ASN A 148 -8.05 -0.71 0.59
N LEU A 149 -8.62 -0.51 -0.59
CA LEU A 149 -8.02 -0.91 -1.87
C LEU A 149 -7.45 0.28 -2.63
N GLN A 150 -6.18 0.18 -3.00
CA GLN A 150 -5.60 0.98 -4.10
C GLN A 150 -5.49 0.07 -5.33
N SER A 151 -6.42 0.21 -6.27
CA SER A 151 -6.38 -0.55 -7.52
C SER A 151 -5.32 0.05 -8.43
N SER A 152 -4.26 -0.73 -8.67
CA SER A 152 -3.06 -0.29 -9.39
C SER A 152 -3.33 -0.03 -10.87
N THR A 153 -2.53 0.85 -11.47
CA THR A 153 -2.42 0.96 -12.94
C THR A 153 -1.64 -0.21 -13.55
N LEU A 154 -0.84 -0.90 -12.73
CA LEU A 154 -0.13 -2.09 -13.13
C LEU A 154 -1.02 -3.32 -12.93
N LYS A 155 -1.32 -4.04 -14.01
CA LYS A 155 -1.97 -5.36 -13.98
C LYS A 155 -0.98 -6.42 -14.44
N THR A 156 -0.92 -7.51 -13.68
CA THR A 156 -0.03 -8.64 -13.98
C THR A 156 -0.76 -9.77 -14.70
N ASP A 157 -2.08 -9.69 -14.78
CA ASP A 157 -2.93 -10.69 -15.43
C ASP A 157 -3.28 -10.19 -16.84
N GLU A 158 -2.76 -10.85 -17.88
CA GLU A 158 -3.12 -10.58 -19.27
C GLU A 158 -4.42 -11.32 -19.61
N THR A 159 -5.53 -10.59 -19.63
CA THR A 159 -6.84 -11.17 -19.99
C THR A 159 -7.32 -10.78 -21.38
N GLY A 160 -6.61 -9.88 -22.08
CA GLY A 160 -7.05 -9.29 -23.34
C GLY A 160 -8.24 -8.31 -23.22
N GLU A 161 -8.79 -8.14 -22.02
CA GLU A 161 -9.88 -7.21 -21.79
C GLU A 161 -9.36 -5.78 -21.59
N PRO A 162 -10.15 -4.76 -21.96
CA PRO A 162 -9.80 -3.37 -21.66
C PRO A 162 -9.50 -3.16 -20.17
N PHE A 163 -8.48 -2.36 -19.88
CA PHE A 163 -8.00 -2.15 -18.52
C PHE A 163 -9.09 -1.72 -17.53
N HIS A 164 -9.97 -0.81 -17.94
CA HIS A 164 -11.07 -0.34 -17.08
C HIS A 164 -12.07 -1.44 -16.71
N ILE A 165 -12.27 -2.42 -17.60
CA ILE A 165 -13.12 -3.60 -17.34
C ILE A 165 -12.45 -4.51 -16.32
N GLN A 166 -11.15 -4.79 -16.49
CA GLN A 166 -10.37 -5.59 -15.55
C GLN A 166 -10.36 -4.94 -14.16
N GLN A 167 -10.15 -3.62 -14.09
CA GLN A 167 -10.16 -2.90 -12.82
C GLN A 167 -11.55 -2.92 -12.15
N ALA A 168 -12.60 -2.76 -12.92
CA ALA A 168 -13.97 -2.87 -12.41
C ALA A 168 -14.27 -4.28 -11.86
N LYS A 169 -13.76 -5.35 -12.50
CA LYS A 169 -13.86 -6.72 -12.00
C LYS A 169 -13.12 -6.88 -10.67
N GLN A 170 -11.88 -6.40 -10.57
CA GLN A 170 -11.09 -6.43 -9.35
C GLN A 170 -11.83 -5.74 -8.19
N ILE A 171 -12.39 -4.55 -8.42
CA ILE A 171 -13.13 -3.80 -7.39
C ILE A 171 -14.39 -4.57 -6.95
N ARG A 172 -15.11 -5.21 -7.87
CA ARG A 172 -16.27 -6.05 -7.54
C ARG A 172 -15.87 -7.26 -6.69
N ALA A 173 -14.81 -7.97 -7.08
CA ALA A 173 -14.27 -9.10 -6.32
C ALA A 173 -13.84 -8.68 -4.91
N TYR A 174 -13.14 -7.54 -4.79
CA TYR A 174 -12.76 -6.96 -3.51
C TYR A 174 -13.98 -6.67 -2.63
N ARG A 175 -15.01 -5.99 -3.15
CA ARG A 175 -16.22 -5.64 -2.39
C ARG A 175 -17.01 -6.88 -1.96
N ALA A 176 -17.08 -7.91 -2.81
CA ALA A 176 -17.71 -9.19 -2.47
C ALA A 176 -16.98 -9.86 -1.30
N ALA A 177 -15.65 -9.98 -1.37
CA ALA A 177 -14.82 -10.56 -0.32
C ALA A 177 -14.87 -9.74 0.98
N TRP A 178 -14.97 -8.42 0.90
CA TRP A 178 -15.17 -7.56 2.06
C TRP A 178 -16.47 -7.88 2.81
N LYS A 179 -17.56 -7.98 2.07
CA LYS A 179 -18.87 -8.35 2.63
C LYS A 179 -18.85 -9.76 3.23
N GLU A 180 -18.27 -10.72 2.54
CA GLU A 180 -18.12 -12.10 3.00
C GLU A 180 -17.29 -12.18 4.30
N ALA A 181 -16.27 -11.35 4.44
CA ALA A 181 -15.46 -11.27 5.65
C ALA A 181 -16.18 -10.64 6.86
N GLY A 182 -17.39 -10.11 6.70
CA GLY A 182 -18.21 -9.59 7.78
C GLY A 182 -17.76 -8.25 8.35
N HIS A 183 -16.97 -7.46 7.61
CA HIS A 183 -16.57 -6.14 8.06
C HIS A 183 -17.77 -5.17 8.11
N THR A 184 -17.87 -4.39 9.19
CA THR A 184 -19.00 -3.48 9.44
C THR A 184 -18.83 -2.11 8.82
N ARG A 185 -17.56 -1.65 8.60
CA ARG A 185 -17.31 -0.37 7.95
C ARG A 185 -17.38 -0.47 6.43
N GLU A 186 -17.68 0.63 5.76
CA GLU A 186 -17.58 0.71 4.30
C GLU A 186 -16.12 0.78 3.85
N PRO A 187 -15.73 -0.06 2.87
CA PRO A 187 -14.37 -0.02 2.33
C PRO A 187 -14.18 1.16 1.38
N ARG A 188 -13.04 1.81 1.47
CA ARG A 188 -12.65 2.82 0.50
C ARG A 188 -11.86 2.19 -0.64
N VAL A 189 -12.07 2.71 -1.85
CA VAL A 189 -11.35 2.26 -3.06
C VAL A 189 -10.80 3.48 -3.77
N SER A 190 -9.52 3.42 -4.13
CA SER A 190 -8.88 4.37 -5.03
C SER A 190 -8.44 3.67 -6.31
N VAL A 191 -8.46 4.40 -7.40
CA VAL A 191 -7.94 3.98 -8.69
C VAL A 191 -6.84 4.96 -9.12
N SER A 192 -5.72 4.42 -9.58
CA SER A 192 -4.66 5.25 -10.17
C SER A 192 -4.88 5.35 -11.67
N ARG A 193 -4.69 6.54 -12.22
CA ARG A 193 -4.73 6.85 -13.65
C ARG A 193 -3.71 7.94 -13.95
N SER A 194 -3.06 7.83 -15.10
CA SER A 194 -2.34 8.94 -15.66
C SER A 194 -3.33 9.94 -16.22
N ILE A 195 -3.25 11.18 -15.79
CA ILE A 195 -4.11 12.27 -16.24
C ILE A 195 -3.23 13.35 -16.84
N PHE A 196 -3.47 13.68 -18.12
CA PHE A 196 -2.77 14.73 -18.83
C PHE A 196 -3.78 15.79 -19.24
N ALA A 197 -3.58 17.01 -18.76
CA ALA A 197 -4.37 18.15 -19.20
C ALA A 197 -3.93 18.57 -20.61
N LEU A 198 -4.81 18.49 -21.58
CA LEU A 198 -4.58 18.95 -22.95
C LEU A 198 -5.00 20.42 -23.08
N VAL A 199 -4.12 21.33 -22.73
CA VAL A 199 -4.42 22.77 -22.65
C VAL A 199 -4.25 23.46 -24.00
N ASP A 200 -3.23 23.05 -24.78
CA ASP A 200 -2.91 23.64 -26.08
C ASP A 200 -2.66 22.58 -27.16
N ASP A 201 -2.35 23.04 -28.39
CA ASP A 201 -2.12 22.15 -29.54
C ASP A 201 -0.83 21.33 -29.40
N ARG A 202 0.13 21.82 -28.63
CA ARG A 202 1.38 21.11 -28.35
C ARG A 202 1.09 19.92 -27.42
N ASP A 203 0.30 20.13 -26.38
CA ASP A 203 -0.13 19.06 -25.49
C ASP A 203 -0.93 18.01 -26.26
N ARG A 204 -1.83 18.45 -27.17
CA ARG A 204 -2.60 17.54 -28.03
C ARG A 204 -1.70 16.74 -28.97
N ALA A 205 -0.68 17.37 -29.53
CA ALA A 205 0.28 16.70 -30.41
C ALA A 205 1.11 15.65 -29.67
N TYR A 206 1.48 15.90 -28.40
CA TYR A 206 2.29 14.99 -27.62
C TYR A 206 1.48 13.90 -26.89
N PHE A 207 0.32 14.23 -26.36
CA PHE A 207 -0.43 13.36 -25.46
C PHE A 207 -1.83 12.98 -25.99
N GLY A 208 -2.31 13.66 -27.01
CA GLY A 208 -3.67 13.49 -27.54
C GLY A 208 -3.88 12.30 -28.48
N HIS A 209 -2.82 11.56 -28.81
CA HIS A 209 -2.93 10.39 -29.68
C HIS A 209 -3.33 9.15 -28.89
N SER A 210 -4.61 9.01 -28.65
CA SER A 210 -5.23 7.77 -28.14
C SER A 210 -5.57 6.78 -29.27
N GLY A 211 -4.78 6.76 -30.35
CA GLY A 211 -5.00 5.91 -31.49
C GLY A 211 -4.03 4.74 -31.53
N GLU A 212 -4.55 3.59 -31.73
CA GLU A 212 -3.97 2.34 -32.23
C GLU A 212 -2.41 2.29 -32.23
N GLY A 213 -1.82 1.73 -31.19
CA GLY A 213 -0.41 1.41 -31.15
C GLY A 213 0.38 2.36 -30.23
N GLU A 214 1.10 1.75 -29.34
CA GLU A 214 2.13 2.30 -28.48
C GLU A 214 1.69 3.44 -27.56
N ASP A 215 1.35 3.04 -26.36
CA ASP A 215 1.22 3.93 -25.21
C ASP A 215 2.58 4.58 -24.92
N GLN A 216 2.82 5.78 -25.48
CA GLN A 216 4.11 6.47 -25.36
C GLN A 216 4.45 6.89 -23.93
N ILE A 217 3.53 6.66 -22.98
CA ILE A 217 3.68 7.03 -21.57
C ILE A 217 3.68 5.79 -20.67
N GLY A 218 3.34 4.62 -21.20
CA GLY A 218 3.49 3.36 -20.50
C GLY A 218 4.89 2.79 -20.74
N PHE A 219 5.71 2.70 -19.70
CA PHE A 219 6.84 1.79 -19.75
C PHE A 219 6.28 0.37 -19.85
N ILE A 220 6.07 -0.10 -21.06
CA ILE A 220 5.83 -1.52 -21.29
C ILE A 220 7.18 -2.18 -21.14
N ASP A 221 7.41 -2.79 -19.99
CA ASP A 221 8.50 -3.73 -19.85
C ASP A 221 8.04 -5.07 -20.47
N PRO A 222 8.54 -5.43 -21.65
CA PRO A 222 8.14 -6.67 -22.32
C PRO A 222 8.53 -7.91 -21.51
N THR A 223 9.41 -7.78 -20.50
CA THR A 223 9.85 -8.89 -19.66
C THR A 223 8.89 -9.18 -18.50
N THR A 224 8.13 -8.20 -18.08
CA THR A 224 7.19 -8.34 -16.93
C THR A 224 5.77 -8.69 -17.35
N ARG A 225 5.43 -8.60 -18.63
CA ARG A 225 4.07 -8.76 -19.17
C ARG A 225 3.01 -7.92 -18.43
N ALA A 226 3.43 -6.80 -17.89
CA ALA A 226 2.56 -5.93 -17.12
C ALA A 226 1.78 -5.01 -18.06
N ILE A 227 0.48 -4.87 -17.80
CA ILE A 227 -0.39 -3.94 -18.53
C ILE A 227 -0.50 -2.66 -17.70
N PHE A 228 -0.01 -1.55 -18.23
CA PHE A 228 -0.25 -0.22 -17.66
C PHE A 228 -1.59 0.33 -18.12
N GLY A 229 -2.33 0.96 -17.21
CA GLY A 229 -3.58 1.61 -17.54
C GLY A 229 -3.34 2.79 -18.47
N ARG A 230 -4.10 2.86 -19.56
CA ARG A 230 -4.06 4.01 -20.49
C ARG A 230 -4.65 5.25 -19.82
N SER A 231 -4.09 6.41 -20.11
CA SER A 231 -4.75 7.68 -19.85
C SER A 231 -5.84 7.88 -20.90
N TYR A 232 -7.01 8.31 -20.45
CA TYR A 232 -8.07 8.79 -21.33
C TYR A 232 -8.10 10.31 -21.20
N ALA A 233 -7.86 11.01 -22.28
CA ALA A 233 -8.11 12.44 -22.39
C ALA A 233 -9.58 12.69 -22.73
#